data_b15524c78db29eafe0ff24e8ae31a800
#
_entry.id   b15524c78db29eafe0ff24e8ae31a800
#
_cell.length_a   1.000
_cell.length_b   1.000
_cell.length_c   1.000
_cell.angle_alpha   90.00
_cell.angle_beta   90.00
_cell.angle_gamma   90.00
#
_symmetry.space_group_name_H-M   'P 1'
#
loop_
_entity.id
_entity.type
_entity.pdbx_description
1 polymer ?
#
loop_
_entity_poly.entity_id
_entity_poly.type
_entity_poly.pdbx_seq_one_letter_code
_entity_poly.pdbx_strand_id
1 'polypeptide(L)'
;MTEAGKENQTPKNLVSIVTFNVTATKTIDGGVIPWVNIGRANEEILNLIDADEIVIPAHEIKLSIDYPLAEPTIFHLFSSIGFSRKLLLIEIREKFLGLSKDELFDIFGLDLVALDVYKTSSGHIEIILDIDF
;
A
#
# COMPACT_ATOMS: atom_id res chain seq x y z
N MET A 1 -15.41 -16.78 -25.47
CA MET A 1 -15.16 -16.58 -24.96
C MET A 1 -14.41 -15.93 -24.75
N THR A 2 -14.18 -15.70 -24.99
CA THR A 2 -13.83 -14.94 -24.74
C THR A 2 -12.99 -14.40 -24.07
N GLU A 3 -12.87 -14.22 -23.42
CA GLU A 3 -12.17 -13.64 -22.46
C GLU A 3 -11.02 -14.43 -22.03
N ALA A 4 -10.21 -14.96 -22.93
CA ALA A 4 -9.07 -15.81 -22.65
C ALA A 4 -8.11 -15.17 -21.67
N GLY A 5 -7.87 -13.86 -21.78
CA GLY A 5 -7.00 -13.16 -20.85
C GLY A 5 -7.50 -13.17 -19.43
N LYS A 6 -8.80 -13.26 -19.25
CA LYS A 6 -9.40 -13.27 -17.93
C LYS A 6 -9.39 -14.64 -17.30
N GLU A 7 -9.30 -15.65 -18.10
CA GLU A 7 -9.32 -17.04 -17.61
C GLU A 7 -8.10 -17.35 -16.77
N ASN A 8 -7.01 -16.62 -16.99
CA ASN A 8 -5.79 -16.83 -16.26
C ASN A 8 -5.73 -16.08 -14.93
N GLN A 9 -6.75 -15.28 -14.66
CA GLN A 9 -6.80 -14.49 -13.46
C GLN A 9 -7.68 -15.16 -12.42
N THR A 10 -7.16 -15.25 -11.19
CA THR A 10 -7.95 -15.73 -10.07
C THR A 10 -9.03 -14.69 -9.78
N PRO A 11 -10.32 -15.09 -9.74
CA PRO A 11 -11.37 -14.15 -9.38
C PRO A 11 -11.09 -13.56 -7.98
N LYS A 12 -11.31 -12.26 -7.86
CA LYS A 12 -11.10 -11.58 -6.60
C LYS A 12 -12.13 -10.49 -6.40
N ASN A 13 -12.45 -10.25 -5.14
CA ASN A 13 -13.41 -9.24 -4.74
C ASN A 13 -12.74 -8.23 -3.83
N LEU A 14 -13.08 -6.97 -4.01
CA LEU A 14 -12.64 -5.91 -3.11
C LEU A 14 -13.34 -6.11 -1.77
N VAL A 15 -12.56 -6.32 -0.72
CA VAL A 15 -13.11 -6.58 0.61
C VAL A 15 -12.93 -5.40 1.56
N SER A 16 -11.94 -4.55 1.33
CA SER A 16 -11.78 -3.34 2.13
C SER A 16 -10.86 -2.36 1.44
N ILE A 17 -10.89 -1.12 1.91
CA ILE A 17 -9.97 -0.07 1.48
C ILE A 17 -9.32 0.47 2.74
N VAL A 18 -8.00 0.40 2.80
CA VAL A 18 -7.22 0.92 3.93
C VAL A 18 -6.75 2.32 3.58
N THR A 19 -7.14 3.30 4.39
CA THR A 19 -6.74 4.68 4.18
C THR A 19 -5.61 5.05 5.13
N PHE A 20 -4.84 6.07 4.73
CA PHE A 20 -3.73 6.58 5.51
C PHE A 20 -3.95 8.06 5.75
N ASN A 21 -4.15 8.42 7.00
CA ASN A 21 -4.37 9.81 7.39
C ASN A 21 -3.28 10.22 8.36
N VAL A 22 -2.76 11.41 8.18
CA VAL A 22 -1.66 11.93 8.98
C VAL A 22 -2.09 13.24 9.61
N THR A 23 -1.77 13.42 10.89
CA THR A 23 -2.02 14.69 11.56
C THR A 23 -1.07 15.74 11.01
N ALA A 24 -1.63 16.83 10.51
CA ALA A 24 -0.82 17.92 9.98
C ALA A 24 -0.15 18.68 11.11
N THR A 25 1.16 18.87 11.00
CA THR A 25 1.93 19.53 12.05
C THR A 25 2.09 21.01 11.83
N LYS A 26 1.77 21.50 10.64
CA LYS A 26 2.04 22.89 10.25
C LYS A 26 0.81 23.68 9.84
N THR A 27 -0.38 23.15 10.07
CA THR A 27 -1.60 23.89 9.77
C THR A 27 -2.14 24.52 11.04
N ILE A 28 -2.74 25.69 10.90
CA ILE A 28 -3.25 26.44 12.03
C ILE A 28 -4.43 25.73 12.68
N ASP A 29 -5.19 25.01 11.89
CA ASP A 29 -6.42 24.36 12.35
C ASP A 29 -6.23 22.88 12.69
N GLY A 30 -4.99 22.38 12.71
CA GLY A 30 -4.71 21.00 13.10
C GLY A 30 -5.34 19.99 12.17
N GLY A 31 -5.40 20.27 10.89
CA GLY A 31 -6.07 19.43 9.92
C GLY A 31 -5.45 18.05 9.75
N VAL A 32 -6.16 17.22 9.01
CA VAL A 32 -5.74 15.87 8.66
C VAL A 32 -5.39 15.84 7.18
N ILE A 33 -4.26 15.23 6.87
CA ILE A 33 -3.82 15.04 5.49
C ILE A 33 -4.16 13.59 5.13
N PRO A 34 -5.02 13.35 4.11
CA PRO A 34 -5.50 12.00 3.79
C PRO A 34 -4.56 11.21 2.87
N TRP A 35 -3.27 11.39 3.02
CA TRP A 35 -2.25 10.63 2.30
C TRP A 35 -0.95 10.66 3.06
N VAL A 36 -0.02 9.75 2.67
CA VAL A 36 1.34 9.73 3.20
C VAL A 36 2.31 9.79 2.04
N ASN A 37 3.26 10.71 2.08
CA ASN A 37 4.32 10.75 1.08
C ASN A 37 5.27 9.56 1.30
N ILE A 38 5.48 8.74 0.29
CA ILE A 38 6.27 7.52 0.41
C ILE A 38 7.71 7.84 0.78
N GLY A 39 8.28 8.87 0.19
CA GLY A 39 9.66 9.28 0.49
C GLY A 39 9.85 9.74 1.92
N ARG A 40 8.80 10.28 2.55
CA ARG A 40 8.84 10.79 3.91
C ARG A 40 8.16 9.87 4.91
N ALA A 41 7.84 8.66 4.53
CA ALA A 41 7.08 7.76 5.39
C ALA A 41 7.75 7.52 6.73
N ASN A 42 9.08 7.49 6.78
CA ASN A 42 9.80 7.30 8.02
C ASN A 42 9.61 8.46 9.01
N GLU A 43 9.28 9.65 8.52
CA GLU A 43 8.99 10.81 9.37
C GLU A 43 7.49 10.88 9.65
N GLU A 44 6.68 10.71 8.63
CA GLU A 44 5.22 10.82 8.72
C GLU A 44 4.59 9.76 9.61
N ILE A 45 5.27 8.63 9.78
CA ILE A 45 4.77 7.52 10.57
C ILE A 45 4.48 7.92 12.03
N LEU A 46 5.19 8.93 12.52
CA LEU A 46 4.98 9.44 13.88
C LEU A 46 3.65 10.16 14.01
N ASN A 47 3.10 10.64 12.91
CA ASN A 47 1.85 11.39 12.89
C ASN A 47 0.71 10.57 12.27
N LEU A 48 0.97 9.31 11.97
CA LEU A 48 -0.02 8.44 11.32
C LEU A 48 -1.13 8.10 12.30
N ILE A 49 -2.37 8.42 11.90
CA ILE A 49 -3.55 8.16 12.72
C ILE A 49 -3.86 6.68 12.69
N ASP A 50 -4.11 6.11 13.88
CA ASP A 50 -4.40 4.67 14.05
C ASP A 50 -3.30 3.78 13.45
N ALA A 51 -2.05 4.18 13.69
CA ALA A 51 -0.88 3.51 13.13
C ALA A 51 -0.80 2.02 13.54
N ASP A 52 -1.18 1.71 14.77
CA ASP A 52 -1.06 0.35 15.30
C ASP A 52 -2.29 -0.52 15.09
N GLU A 53 -3.32 0.02 14.47
CA GLU A 53 -4.52 -0.76 14.19
C GLU A 53 -4.21 -1.84 13.14
N ILE A 54 -4.58 -3.09 13.45
CA ILE A 54 -4.44 -4.18 12.49
C ILE A 54 -5.58 -4.05 11.48
N VAL A 55 -5.24 -3.64 10.27
CA VAL A 55 -6.24 -3.41 9.22
C VAL A 55 -6.35 -4.58 8.26
N ILE A 56 -5.34 -5.45 8.23
CA ILE A 56 -5.39 -6.69 7.47
C ILE A 56 -4.97 -7.82 8.41
N PRO A 57 -5.93 -8.64 8.88
CA PRO A 57 -5.61 -9.68 9.86
C PRO A 57 -5.00 -10.95 9.27
N ALA A 58 -4.68 -10.95 7.99
CA ALA A 58 -4.05 -12.09 7.33
C ALA A 58 -2.55 -12.12 7.67
N HIS A 59 -1.98 -13.31 7.67
CA HIS A 59 -0.56 -13.50 7.95
C HIS A 59 0.31 -13.39 6.71
N GLU A 60 -0.30 -13.49 5.54
CA GLU A 60 0.41 -13.41 4.28
C GLU A 60 -0.42 -12.60 3.29
N ILE A 61 0.25 -11.67 2.60
CA ILE A 61 -0.42 -10.86 1.58
C ILE A 61 0.51 -10.74 0.37
N LYS A 62 -0.10 -10.50 -0.79
CA LYS A 62 0.61 -10.12 -2.00
C LYS A 62 0.46 -8.63 -2.19
N LEU A 63 1.58 -7.93 -2.28
CA LEU A 63 1.60 -6.49 -2.55
C LEU A 63 1.97 -6.29 -4.01
N SER A 64 1.08 -5.68 -4.78
CA SER A 64 1.32 -5.42 -6.19
C SER A 64 1.63 -3.94 -6.37
N ILE A 65 2.78 -3.64 -6.97
CA ILE A 65 3.21 -2.28 -7.25
C ILE A 65 3.28 -2.11 -8.76
N ASP A 66 2.39 -1.27 -9.31
CA ASP A 66 2.36 -0.97 -10.74
C ASP A 66 3.06 0.33 -11.06
N TYR A 67 2.53 1.41 -10.53
CA TYR A 67 3.06 2.74 -10.79
C TYR A 67 4.18 3.06 -9.80
N PRO A 68 5.28 3.65 -10.21
CA PRO A 68 5.63 4.15 -11.53
C PRO A 68 6.52 3.18 -12.33
N LEU A 69 6.35 1.90 -12.14
CA LEU A 69 7.21 0.88 -12.75
C LEU A 69 6.83 0.61 -14.19
N ALA A 70 7.81 0.22 -14.99
CA ALA A 70 7.56 -0.21 -16.37
C ALA A 70 6.71 -1.49 -16.40
N GLU A 71 6.92 -2.38 -15.42
CA GLU A 71 6.14 -3.61 -15.29
C GLU A 71 5.73 -3.79 -13.84
N PRO A 72 4.52 -4.31 -13.58
CA PRO A 72 4.09 -4.56 -12.21
C PRO A 72 5.03 -5.53 -11.49
N THR A 73 5.27 -5.27 -10.23
CA THR A 73 6.09 -6.14 -9.38
C THR A 73 5.26 -6.57 -8.19
N ILE A 74 5.33 -7.87 -7.87
CA ILE A 74 4.57 -8.45 -6.78
C ILE A 74 5.53 -8.87 -5.67
N PHE A 75 5.22 -8.45 -4.45
CA PHE A 75 5.97 -8.84 -3.26
C PHE A 75 5.08 -9.66 -2.34
N HIS A 76 5.67 -10.66 -1.70
CA HIS A 76 4.98 -11.45 -0.69
C HIS A 76 5.41 -10.96 0.68
N LEU A 77 4.45 -10.56 1.50
CA LEU A 77 4.72 -10.07 2.83
C LEU A 77 4.11 -11.02 3.86
N PHE A 78 4.81 -11.19 4.98
CA PHE A 78 4.40 -12.09 6.05
C PHE A 78 4.41 -11.37 7.39
N SER A 79 3.42 -11.64 8.22
CA SER A 79 3.37 -11.13 9.58
C SER A 79 2.61 -12.10 10.46
N SER A 80 3.17 -12.45 11.61
CA SER A 80 2.55 -13.40 12.53
C SER A 80 1.32 -12.82 13.24
N ILE A 81 1.19 -11.49 13.27
CA ILE A 81 0.10 -10.82 13.97
C ILE A 81 -0.83 -10.04 13.04
N GLY A 82 -0.65 -10.19 11.72
CA GLY A 82 -1.38 -9.39 10.75
C GLY A 82 -0.64 -8.09 10.43
N PHE A 83 -1.30 -7.20 9.70
CA PHE A 83 -0.67 -5.98 9.20
C PHE A 83 -1.36 -4.74 9.74
N SER A 84 -0.62 -3.93 10.50
CA SER A 84 -1.08 -2.62 10.92
C SER A 84 -0.80 -1.59 9.83
N ARG A 85 -1.41 -0.41 9.91
CA ARG A 85 -1.07 0.69 9.00
C ARG A 85 0.41 1.00 9.03
N LYS A 86 0.99 1.02 10.23
CA LYS A 86 2.40 1.29 10.42
C LYS A 86 3.27 0.26 9.70
N LEU A 87 2.99 -1.02 9.90
CA LEU A 87 3.76 -2.08 9.26
C LEU A 87 3.65 -2.03 7.75
N LEU A 88 2.44 -1.81 7.24
CA LEU A 88 2.22 -1.69 5.80
C LEU A 88 3.02 -0.53 5.22
N LEU A 89 3.01 0.61 5.90
CA LEU A 89 3.73 1.79 5.43
C LEU A 89 5.25 1.54 5.39
N ILE A 90 5.78 0.89 6.41
CA ILE A 90 7.20 0.54 6.47
C ILE A 90 7.57 -0.38 5.30
N GLU A 91 6.77 -1.43 5.10
CA GLU A 91 7.06 -2.40 4.04
C GLU A 91 6.96 -1.77 2.66
N ILE A 92 5.95 -0.94 2.43
CA ILE A 92 5.76 -0.27 1.15
C ILE A 92 6.95 0.65 0.86
N ARG A 93 7.37 1.45 1.83
CA ARG A 93 8.50 2.34 1.65
C ARG A 93 9.77 1.57 1.32
N GLU A 94 10.01 0.46 2.02
CA GLU A 94 11.20 -0.35 1.77
C GLU A 94 11.21 -0.93 0.37
N LYS A 95 10.06 -1.39 -0.13
CA LYS A 95 9.95 -1.92 -1.47
C LYS A 95 10.22 -0.83 -2.51
N PHE A 96 9.67 0.36 -2.32
CA PHE A 96 9.94 1.47 -3.24
C PHE A 96 11.39 1.92 -3.20
N LEU A 97 12.04 1.91 -2.04
CA LEU A 97 13.46 2.24 -1.96
C LEU A 97 14.30 1.24 -2.76
N GLY A 98 13.97 -0.05 -2.68
CA GLY A 98 14.66 -1.06 -3.46
C GLY A 98 14.45 -0.89 -4.94
N LEU A 99 13.21 -0.63 -5.36
CA LEU A 99 12.85 -0.47 -6.77
C LEU A 99 13.46 0.79 -7.37
N SER A 100 13.58 1.87 -6.61
CA SER A 100 14.11 3.13 -7.12
C SER A 100 15.58 3.05 -7.47
N LYS A 101 16.29 1.99 -7.05
CA LYS A 101 17.68 1.78 -7.44
C LYS A 101 17.80 1.26 -8.86
N ASP A 102 16.80 0.53 -9.32
CA ASP A 102 16.80 -0.08 -10.64
C ASP A 102 16.05 0.74 -11.67
N GLU A 103 15.04 1.50 -11.25
CA GLU A 103 14.25 2.36 -12.12
C GLU A 103 14.35 3.80 -11.62
N LEU A 104 14.52 4.72 -12.55
CA LEU A 104 14.72 6.13 -12.19
C LEU A 104 13.39 6.80 -11.92
N PHE A 105 12.98 6.84 -10.66
CA PHE A 105 11.83 7.61 -10.23
C PHE A 105 12.12 8.18 -8.84
N ASP A 106 11.39 9.22 -8.50
CA ASP A 106 11.55 9.94 -7.25
C ASP A 106 10.45 9.55 -6.28
N ILE A 107 10.81 8.84 -5.21
CA ILE A 107 9.83 8.41 -4.19
C ILE A 107 9.18 9.58 -3.46
N PHE A 108 9.83 10.76 -3.47
CA PHE A 108 9.26 11.95 -2.85
C PHE A 108 8.13 12.57 -3.69
N GLY A 109 7.95 12.12 -4.92
CA GLY A 109 6.84 12.52 -5.77
C GLY A 109 5.63 11.59 -5.67
N LEU A 110 5.65 10.60 -4.78
CA LEU A 110 4.60 9.59 -4.68
C LEU A 110 3.87 9.69 -3.35
N ASP A 111 2.57 9.94 -3.41
CA ASP A 111 1.71 10.00 -2.24
C ASP A 111 0.82 8.77 -2.17
N LEU A 112 0.91 8.03 -1.07
CA LEU A 112 0.08 6.86 -0.83
C LEU A 112 -1.26 7.32 -0.26
N VAL A 113 -2.32 7.10 -1.02
CA VAL A 113 -3.67 7.52 -0.64
C VAL A 113 -4.40 6.39 0.06
N ALA A 114 -4.32 5.18 -0.49
CA ALA A 114 -5.07 4.04 0.04
C ALA A 114 -4.50 2.74 -0.49
N LEU A 115 -4.93 1.66 0.14
CA LEU A 115 -4.68 0.30 -0.34
C LEU A 115 -6.03 -0.33 -0.63
N ASP A 116 -6.19 -0.84 -1.84
CA ASP A 116 -7.35 -1.65 -2.19
C ASP A 116 -7.04 -3.09 -1.83
N VAL A 117 -7.82 -3.65 -0.92
CA VAL A 117 -7.61 -5.00 -0.41
C VAL A 117 -8.58 -5.96 -1.08
N TYR A 118 -8.04 -6.92 -1.80
CA TYR A 118 -8.83 -7.92 -2.51
C TYR A 118 -8.64 -9.29 -1.89
N LYS A 119 -9.69 -10.10 -1.94
CA LYS A 119 -9.63 -11.49 -1.52
C LYS A 119 -9.95 -12.36 -2.73
N THR A 120 -9.05 -13.29 -3.03
CA THR A 120 -9.25 -14.20 -4.15
C THR A 120 -10.21 -15.32 -3.74
N SER A 121 -10.71 -16.08 -4.73
CA SER A 121 -11.59 -17.20 -4.47
C SER A 121 -10.92 -18.29 -3.64
N SER A 122 -9.60 -18.36 -3.66
CA SER A 122 -8.84 -19.32 -2.85
C SER A 122 -8.50 -18.78 -1.45
N GLY A 123 -8.94 -17.57 -1.12
CA GLY A 123 -8.74 -16.99 0.21
C GLY A 123 -7.47 -16.18 0.38
N HIS A 124 -6.72 -15.95 -0.68
CA HIS A 124 -5.51 -15.13 -0.63
C HIS A 124 -5.85 -13.64 -0.64
N ILE A 125 -5.03 -12.86 0.05
CA ILE A 125 -5.18 -11.42 0.08
C ILE A 125 -4.21 -10.77 -0.89
N GLU A 126 -4.73 -9.90 -1.76
CA GLU A 126 -3.92 -9.13 -2.70
C GLU A 126 -4.18 -7.64 -2.47
N ILE A 127 -3.11 -6.88 -2.45
CA ILE A 127 -3.15 -5.45 -2.17
C ILE A 127 -2.69 -4.69 -3.40
N ILE A 128 -3.47 -3.70 -3.81
CA ILE A 128 -3.10 -2.79 -4.89
C ILE A 128 -3.02 -1.39 -4.31
N LEU A 129 -1.96 -0.68 -4.63
CA LEU A 129 -1.72 0.65 -4.11
C LEU A 129 -2.47 1.70 -4.92
N ASP A 130 -3.07 2.66 -4.21
CA ASP A 130 -3.63 3.86 -4.82
C ASP A 130 -2.63 4.98 -4.56
N ILE A 131 -1.91 5.37 -5.59
CA ILE A 131 -0.82 6.35 -5.53
C ILE A 131 -1.18 7.57 -6.34
N ASP A 132 -1.03 8.74 -5.73
CA ASP A 132 -1.18 10.01 -6.40
C ASP A 132 0.19 10.62 -6.66
N PHE A 133 0.27 11.43 -7.72
CA PHE A 133 1.56 12.03 -8.12
C PHE A 133 1.36 13.35 -8.83
#